data_268b8fd6419a742df58999bb75937597
#
_entry.id   268b8fd6419a742df58999bb75937597
#
_cell.length_a   1.000
_cell.length_b   1.000
_cell.length_c   1.000
_cell.angle_alpha   90.00
_cell.angle_beta   90.00
_cell.angle_gamma   90.00
#
_symmetry.space_group_name_H-M   'P 1'
#
loop_
_entity.id
_entity.type
_entity.pdbx_description
1 polymer ?
#
loop_
_entity_poly.entity_id
_entity_poly.type
_entity_poly.pdbx_seq_one_letter_code
_entity_poly.pdbx_strand_id
1 'polypeptide(L)'
;MKKSRLAVSLTFVIVLMVVFVTFVFTLSRFFEDEERPSGFSGILDYGNKIGIIPVEGTIMTADETLKNLKKFEKKSSIRAIVLRINSPGGTVAPAQEIYREIEKIRKKKPVVASIETVGASAAYYIASSTDRIVCSKGSITGSIGVIMMLPDIHKVIEKIGVNVNIVKAGAFKDIGSGVKPLDDKERNILQGFATEVHEQFISDVIQGRKGKIEEDKLRSIADGRFFTGQTAKDLGLVDSIGNFYDAIKVAANLGGIKGEPEIEYPKKKWNSYLDLLLDSTSKSVVKGLEYAGTARSNAPIPR
;
A
#
# COMPACT_ATOMS: atom_id res chain seq x y z
N MET A 1 38.47 40.37 -28.97
CA MET A 1 37.13 40.91 -28.68
C MET A 1 35.98 39.87 -28.66
N LYS A 2 36.01 38.77 -29.39
CA LYS A 2 34.92 37.74 -29.34
C LYS A 2 34.88 36.94 -28.03
N LYS A 3 36.01 36.61 -27.39
CA LYS A 3 36.05 35.79 -26.14
C LYS A 3 35.47 36.53 -24.92
N SER A 4 35.56 37.85 -24.83
CA SER A 4 34.99 38.63 -23.71
C SER A 4 33.45 38.69 -23.76
N ARG A 5 32.87 38.78 -24.97
CA ARG A 5 31.40 38.79 -25.14
C ARG A 5 30.77 37.46 -24.79
N LEU A 6 31.44 36.35 -25.10
CA LEU A 6 30.97 35.01 -24.73
C LEU A 6 30.99 34.77 -23.20
N ALA A 7 32.06 35.24 -22.54
CA ALA A 7 32.18 35.15 -21.09
C ALA A 7 31.09 36.00 -20.38
N VAL A 8 30.84 37.22 -20.85
CA VAL A 8 29.79 38.10 -20.30
C VAL A 8 28.39 37.47 -20.50
N SER A 9 28.12 36.88 -21.67
CA SER A 9 26.87 36.19 -21.95
C SER A 9 26.67 34.97 -21.05
N LEU A 10 27.73 34.19 -20.82
CA LEU A 10 27.68 33.01 -19.94
C LEU A 10 27.42 33.39 -18.47
N THR A 11 28.11 34.46 -18.00
CA THR A 11 27.90 34.98 -16.65
C THR A 11 26.47 35.49 -16.45
N PHE A 12 25.89 36.15 -17.45
CA PHE A 12 24.52 36.63 -17.40
C PHE A 12 23.51 35.50 -17.34
N VAL A 13 23.72 34.43 -18.11
CA VAL A 13 22.85 33.20 -18.05
C VAL A 13 22.95 32.52 -16.70
N ILE A 14 24.15 32.40 -16.11
CA ILE A 14 24.34 31.83 -14.78
C ILE A 14 23.63 32.66 -13.70
N VAL A 15 23.75 33.99 -13.75
CA VAL A 15 23.07 34.90 -12.82
C VAL A 15 21.55 34.77 -12.95
N LEU A 16 21.03 34.73 -14.18
CA LEU A 16 19.58 34.50 -14.42
C LEU A 16 19.10 33.16 -13.87
N MET A 17 19.89 32.10 -14.04
CA MET A 17 19.57 30.77 -13.51
C MET A 17 19.58 30.78 -11.98
N VAL A 18 20.54 31.42 -11.33
CA VAL A 18 20.60 31.56 -9.87
C VAL A 18 19.41 32.36 -9.34
N VAL A 19 19.07 33.48 -9.99
CA VAL A 19 17.90 34.30 -9.62
C VAL A 19 16.60 33.49 -9.81
N PHE A 20 16.48 32.74 -10.89
CA PHE A 20 15.32 31.87 -11.11
C PHE A 20 15.21 30.76 -10.05
N VAL A 21 16.31 30.09 -9.72
CA VAL A 21 16.36 29.07 -8.70
C VAL A 21 16.03 29.64 -7.31
N THR A 22 16.58 30.81 -6.95
CA THR A 22 16.24 31.45 -5.68
C THR A 22 14.80 31.96 -5.64
N PHE A 23 14.27 32.46 -6.77
CA PHE A 23 12.86 32.85 -6.88
C PHE A 23 11.93 31.64 -6.71
N VAL A 24 12.21 30.53 -7.38
CA VAL A 24 11.43 29.26 -7.23
C VAL A 24 11.54 28.73 -5.81
N PHE A 25 12.73 28.81 -5.18
CA PHE A 25 12.93 28.36 -3.80
C PHE A 25 12.21 29.23 -2.78
N THR A 26 12.19 30.56 -2.97
CA THR A 26 11.40 31.45 -2.11
C THR A 26 9.91 31.29 -2.33
N LEU A 27 9.48 31.10 -3.58
CA LEU A 27 8.07 30.82 -3.89
C LEU A 27 7.61 29.50 -3.26
N SER A 28 8.45 28.45 -3.32
CA SER A 28 8.10 27.16 -2.68
C SER A 28 7.97 27.27 -1.16
N ARG A 29 8.80 28.08 -0.50
CA ARG A 29 8.65 28.38 0.93
C ARG A 29 7.39 29.17 1.25
N PHE A 30 6.97 30.08 0.38
CA PHE A 30 5.70 30.80 0.53
C PHE A 30 4.47 29.88 0.43
N PHE A 31 4.57 28.78 -0.32
CA PHE A 31 3.51 27.76 -0.40
C PHE A 31 3.65 26.64 0.64
N GLU A 32 4.80 26.49 1.31
CA GLU A 32 4.99 25.52 2.39
C GLU A 32 4.46 26.00 3.76
N ASP A 33 4.33 27.30 3.98
CA ASP A 33 3.97 27.90 5.28
C ASP A 33 2.52 28.40 5.40
N GLU A 34 1.61 27.98 4.52
CA GLU A 34 0.18 28.14 4.85
C GLU A 34 -0.35 26.98 5.72
N GLU A 35 0.24 26.77 6.90
CA GLU A 35 -0.58 26.53 8.08
C GLU A 35 -1.22 27.89 8.42
N ARG A 36 -2.38 28.19 7.80
CA ARG A 36 -3.20 29.30 8.26
C ARG A 36 -3.43 29.09 9.73
N PRO A 37 -3.04 30.04 10.61
CA PRO A 37 -3.52 30.01 11.97
C PRO A 37 -5.05 30.05 11.85
N SER A 38 -5.71 29.00 12.32
CA SER A 38 -7.17 28.92 12.41
C SER A 38 -7.64 29.90 13.48
N GLY A 39 -7.53 31.19 13.17
CA GLY A 39 -8.18 32.26 13.85
C GLY A 39 -9.63 32.32 13.38
N PHE A 40 -10.56 32.00 14.27
CA PHE A 40 -11.98 32.30 14.18
C PHE A 40 -12.93 31.39 13.36
N SER A 41 -12.49 30.30 12.70
CA SER A 41 -13.39 29.26 12.18
C SER A 41 -13.62 28.09 13.15
N GLY A 42 -13.07 28.13 14.35
CA GLY A 42 -13.00 27.02 15.30
C GLY A 42 -14.27 26.67 16.04
N ILE A 43 -15.43 27.27 15.73
CA ILE A 43 -16.66 27.07 16.53
C ILE A 43 -17.65 26.11 15.85
N LEU A 44 -17.48 25.75 14.58
CA LEU A 44 -18.41 24.86 13.84
C LEU A 44 -17.74 23.82 12.90
N ASP A 45 -16.47 23.48 13.07
CA ASP A 45 -15.91 22.28 12.41
C ASP A 45 -16.39 21.01 13.16
N TYR A 46 -17.70 20.80 13.16
CA TYR A 46 -18.28 19.51 13.51
C TYR A 46 -17.72 18.50 12.54
N GLY A 47 -16.75 17.72 13.01
CA GLY A 47 -16.01 16.75 12.23
C GLY A 47 -16.93 15.97 11.29
N ASN A 48 -16.91 16.33 10.01
CA ASN A 48 -17.73 15.72 8.96
C ASN A 48 -16.87 15.03 7.91
N LYS A 49 -15.63 14.67 8.29
CA LYS A 49 -14.65 14.16 7.34
C LYS A 49 -14.39 12.67 7.54
N ILE A 50 -14.15 12.01 6.41
CA ILE A 50 -13.63 10.64 6.36
C ILE A 50 -12.20 10.70 5.85
N GLY A 51 -11.28 10.14 6.62
CA GLY A 51 -9.88 9.97 6.22
C GLY A 51 -9.72 8.76 5.31
N ILE A 52 -9.19 8.95 4.11
CA ILE A 52 -8.91 7.85 3.19
C ILE A 52 -7.43 7.53 3.23
N ILE A 53 -7.07 6.28 3.56
CA ILE A 53 -5.69 5.81 3.56
C ILE A 53 -5.53 4.78 2.44
N PRO A 54 -4.77 5.10 1.38
CA PRO A 54 -4.44 4.12 0.34
C PRO A 54 -3.51 3.03 0.89
N VAL A 55 -3.78 1.76 0.52
CA VAL A 55 -2.91 0.61 0.73
C VAL A 55 -2.73 -0.05 -0.63
N GLU A 56 -1.68 0.33 -1.33
CA GLU A 56 -1.47 -0.02 -2.73
C GLU A 56 -0.18 -0.82 -2.94
N GLY A 57 -0.18 -1.69 -3.95
CA GLY A 57 0.98 -2.49 -4.32
C GLY A 57 1.38 -3.51 -3.25
N THR A 58 2.62 -3.98 -3.31
CA THR A 58 3.15 -4.97 -2.36
C THR A 58 3.48 -4.31 -1.02
N ILE A 59 2.94 -4.85 0.08
CA ILE A 59 3.17 -4.34 1.44
C ILE A 59 4.54 -4.81 1.93
N MET A 60 5.54 -3.94 1.87
CA MET A 60 6.91 -4.24 2.32
C MET A 60 7.22 -3.61 3.68
N THR A 61 6.59 -2.49 4.03
CA THR A 61 6.76 -1.76 5.30
C THR A 61 5.42 -1.30 5.84
N ALA A 62 5.35 -1.00 7.12
CA ALA A 62 4.13 -0.50 7.79
C ALA A 62 4.13 1.03 7.96
N ASP A 63 5.29 1.69 7.87
CA ASP A 63 5.55 3.05 8.36
C ASP A 63 4.56 4.09 7.85
N GLU A 64 4.33 4.12 6.53
CA GLU A 64 3.45 5.14 5.94
C GLU A 64 2.00 4.94 6.38
N THR A 65 1.52 3.70 6.35
CA THR A 65 0.16 3.36 6.77
C THR A 65 -0.05 3.66 8.25
N LEU A 66 0.89 3.26 9.12
CA LEU A 66 0.85 3.54 10.55
C LEU A 66 0.85 5.04 10.85
N LYS A 67 1.71 5.79 10.16
CA LYS A 67 1.77 7.26 10.32
C LYS A 67 0.45 7.92 9.93
N ASN A 68 -0.16 7.51 8.82
CA ASN A 68 -1.43 8.05 8.35
C ASN A 68 -2.58 7.66 9.29
N LEU A 69 -2.61 6.41 9.78
CA LEU A 69 -3.55 5.94 10.79
C LEU A 69 -3.46 6.80 12.06
N LYS A 70 -2.25 7.01 12.61
CA LYS A 70 -2.03 7.84 13.79
C LYS A 70 -2.43 9.30 13.57
N LYS A 71 -2.14 9.86 12.39
CA LYS A 71 -2.54 11.22 12.04
C LYS A 71 -4.05 11.37 12.03
N PHE A 72 -4.77 10.45 11.38
CA PHE A 72 -6.22 10.51 11.28
C PHE A 72 -6.93 10.12 12.58
N GLU A 73 -6.33 9.25 13.40
CA GLU A 73 -6.82 8.97 14.75
C GLU A 73 -6.90 10.26 15.59
N LYS A 74 -5.83 11.08 15.56
CA LYS A 74 -5.70 12.30 16.40
C LYS A 74 -6.55 13.46 15.89
N LYS A 75 -6.89 13.49 14.61
CA LYS A 75 -7.59 14.62 13.99
C LYS A 75 -9.09 14.57 14.31
N SER A 76 -9.59 15.54 15.08
CA SER A 76 -11.00 15.60 15.53
C SER A 76 -12.00 15.73 14.39
N SER A 77 -11.63 16.43 13.30
CA SER A 77 -12.48 16.57 12.11
C SER A 77 -12.68 15.26 11.33
N ILE A 78 -11.81 14.25 11.51
CA ILE A 78 -11.97 12.93 10.92
C ILE A 78 -12.82 12.06 11.84
N ARG A 79 -14.00 11.65 11.40
CA ARG A 79 -14.95 10.85 12.18
C ARG A 79 -14.83 9.35 11.93
N ALA A 80 -14.36 8.96 10.77
CA ALA A 80 -14.10 7.57 10.39
C ALA A 80 -12.92 7.50 9.42
N ILE A 81 -12.31 6.32 9.29
CA ILE A 81 -11.20 6.06 8.37
C ILE A 81 -11.64 4.99 7.38
N VAL A 82 -11.30 5.18 6.10
CA VAL A 82 -11.45 4.15 5.07
C VAL A 82 -10.04 3.76 4.57
N LEU A 83 -9.72 2.49 4.69
CA LEU A 83 -8.55 1.91 4.03
C LEU A 83 -8.95 1.56 2.59
N ARG A 84 -8.41 2.27 1.61
CA ARG A 84 -8.61 1.97 0.19
C ARG A 84 -7.54 0.99 -0.24
N ILE A 85 -7.91 -0.27 -0.40
CA ILE A 85 -6.99 -1.40 -0.58
C ILE A 85 -6.96 -1.84 -2.04
N ASN A 86 -5.77 -1.81 -2.65
CA ASN A 86 -5.48 -2.41 -3.95
C ASN A 86 -4.09 -3.06 -3.90
N SER A 87 -3.99 -4.21 -3.23
CA SER A 87 -2.74 -4.87 -2.88
C SER A 87 -2.87 -6.39 -2.94
N PRO A 88 -1.93 -7.10 -3.58
CA PRO A 88 -1.87 -8.56 -3.57
C PRO A 88 -1.39 -9.14 -2.21
N GLY A 89 -1.00 -8.27 -1.27
CA GLY A 89 -0.38 -8.64 -0.01
C GLY A 89 1.09 -8.26 0.05
N GLY A 90 1.86 -8.99 0.84
CA GLY A 90 3.29 -8.71 1.05
C GLY A 90 3.82 -9.39 2.29
N THR A 91 4.71 -8.71 3.02
CA THR A 91 5.37 -9.24 4.21
C THR A 91 4.44 -9.29 5.42
N VAL A 92 4.60 -10.31 6.25
CA VAL A 92 3.68 -10.60 7.35
C VAL A 92 3.82 -9.59 8.50
N ALA A 93 5.04 -9.34 8.98
CA ALA A 93 5.25 -8.46 10.14
C ALA A 93 4.67 -7.04 9.95
N PRO A 94 4.89 -6.34 8.83
CA PRO A 94 4.21 -5.08 8.53
C PRO A 94 2.68 -5.17 8.57
N ALA A 95 2.10 -6.27 8.05
CA ALA A 95 0.66 -6.46 8.09
C ALA A 95 0.14 -6.63 9.53
N GLN A 96 0.88 -7.36 10.38
CA GLN A 96 0.57 -7.52 11.79
C GLN A 96 0.63 -6.19 12.56
N GLU A 97 1.63 -5.36 12.29
CA GLU A 97 1.74 -4.03 12.90
C GLU A 97 0.53 -3.16 12.55
N ILE A 98 0.15 -3.12 11.27
CA ILE A 98 -1.01 -2.36 10.80
C ILE A 98 -2.29 -2.92 11.41
N TYR A 99 -2.46 -4.25 11.42
CA TYR A 99 -3.60 -4.93 12.04
C TYR A 99 -3.78 -4.51 13.50
N ARG A 100 -2.71 -4.62 14.31
CA ARG A 100 -2.74 -4.25 15.74
C ARG A 100 -3.06 -2.77 15.96
N GLU A 101 -2.60 -1.91 15.08
CA GLU A 101 -2.89 -0.49 15.18
C GLU A 101 -4.36 -0.18 14.86
N ILE A 102 -4.92 -0.84 13.84
CA ILE A 102 -6.34 -0.71 13.50
C ILE A 102 -7.21 -1.19 14.66
N GLU A 103 -6.88 -2.31 15.31
CA GLU A 103 -7.61 -2.79 16.49
C GLU A 103 -7.68 -1.77 17.64
N LYS A 104 -6.62 -0.97 17.82
CA LYS A 104 -6.62 0.11 18.82
C LYS A 104 -7.49 1.28 18.37
N ILE A 105 -7.37 1.67 17.11
CA ILE A 105 -8.07 2.84 16.55
C ILE A 105 -9.57 2.61 16.47
N ARG A 106 -10.02 1.41 16.04
CA ARG A 106 -11.46 1.11 15.91
C ARG A 106 -12.24 1.19 17.21
N LYS A 107 -11.57 1.12 18.36
CA LYS A 107 -12.19 1.37 19.67
C LYS A 107 -12.60 2.83 19.90
N LYS A 108 -12.03 3.74 19.12
CA LYS A 108 -12.25 5.20 19.24
C LYS A 108 -12.91 5.79 18.00
N LYS A 109 -12.59 5.25 16.84
CA LYS A 109 -12.96 5.80 15.55
C LYS A 109 -13.14 4.66 14.55
N PRO A 110 -14.31 4.52 13.89
CA PRO A 110 -14.56 3.43 12.96
C PRO A 110 -13.55 3.37 11.83
N VAL A 111 -13.16 2.15 11.47
CA VAL A 111 -12.27 1.87 10.33
C VAL A 111 -12.95 0.91 9.38
N VAL A 112 -13.05 1.26 8.11
CA VAL A 112 -13.69 0.45 7.06
C VAL A 112 -12.66 0.12 5.98
N ALA A 113 -12.61 -1.13 5.53
CA ALA A 113 -11.82 -1.52 4.37
C ALA A 113 -12.68 -1.44 3.10
N SER A 114 -12.14 -0.80 2.07
CA SER A 114 -12.70 -0.75 0.72
C SER A 114 -11.73 -1.42 -0.23
N ILE A 115 -12.00 -2.67 -0.62
CA ILE A 115 -11.16 -3.42 -1.56
C ILE A 115 -11.54 -3.02 -2.98
N GLU A 116 -10.54 -2.60 -3.76
CA GLU A 116 -10.71 -2.22 -5.16
C GLU A 116 -10.64 -3.46 -6.07
N THR A 117 -9.50 -3.67 -6.73
CA THR A 117 -9.29 -4.83 -7.60
C THR A 117 -8.87 -6.05 -6.79
N VAL A 118 -7.88 -5.86 -5.91
CA VAL A 118 -7.33 -6.95 -5.09
C VAL A 118 -7.07 -6.49 -3.65
N GLY A 119 -7.41 -7.36 -2.71
CA GLY A 119 -7.10 -7.21 -1.28
C GLY A 119 -6.89 -8.61 -0.71
N ALA A 120 -5.72 -9.20 -0.99
CA ALA A 120 -5.44 -10.60 -0.71
C ALA A 120 -4.21 -10.76 0.19
N SER A 121 -4.07 -11.93 0.84
CA SER A 121 -2.95 -12.27 1.72
C SER A 121 -2.75 -11.20 2.80
N ALA A 122 -1.57 -10.61 2.96
CA ALA A 122 -1.29 -9.55 3.93
C ALA A 122 -2.27 -8.36 3.85
N ALA A 123 -2.81 -8.05 2.66
CA ALA A 123 -3.81 -7.00 2.51
C ALA A 123 -5.18 -7.42 3.07
N TYR A 124 -5.56 -8.69 2.92
CA TYR A 124 -6.75 -9.23 3.59
C TYR A 124 -6.53 -9.33 5.11
N TYR A 125 -5.32 -9.68 5.55
CA TYR A 125 -4.94 -9.66 6.95
C TYR A 125 -5.27 -8.31 7.58
N ILE A 126 -4.81 -7.22 6.96
CA ILE A 126 -5.12 -5.84 7.38
C ILE A 126 -6.63 -5.57 7.33
N ALA A 127 -7.29 -5.93 6.22
CA ALA A 127 -8.72 -5.70 6.07
C ALA A 127 -9.55 -6.40 7.14
N SER A 128 -9.15 -7.61 7.56
CA SER A 128 -9.87 -8.41 8.55
C SER A 128 -9.98 -7.74 9.93
N SER A 129 -9.06 -6.83 10.27
CA SER A 129 -9.07 -6.05 11.52
C SER A 129 -10.07 -4.90 11.53
N THR A 130 -10.67 -4.54 10.40
CA THR A 130 -11.58 -3.40 10.29
C THR A 130 -13.01 -3.70 10.75
N ASP A 131 -13.82 -2.68 11.00
CA ASP A 131 -15.21 -2.83 11.42
C ASP A 131 -16.09 -3.41 10.31
N ARG A 132 -15.83 -3.01 9.06
CA ARG A 132 -16.53 -3.49 7.86
C ARG A 132 -15.58 -3.59 6.68
N ILE A 133 -15.83 -4.59 5.84
CA ILE A 133 -15.13 -4.79 4.58
C ILE A 133 -16.13 -4.69 3.44
N VAL A 134 -15.89 -3.80 2.49
CA VAL A 134 -16.69 -3.57 1.29
C VAL A 134 -15.82 -3.87 0.07
N CYS A 135 -16.35 -4.60 -0.91
CA CYS A 135 -15.65 -4.86 -2.17
C CYS A 135 -16.65 -5.01 -3.34
N SER A 136 -16.15 -4.93 -4.56
CA SER A 136 -16.94 -5.28 -5.75
C SER A 136 -17.08 -6.80 -5.89
N LYS A 137 -18.10 -7.27 -6.63
CA LYS A 137 -18.32 -8.72 -6.86
C LYS A 137 -17.09 -9.40 -7.48
N GLY A 138 -16.41 -8.71 -8.40
CA GLY A 138 -15.22 -9.20 -9.10
C GLY A 138 -13.88 -8.92 -8.41
N SER A 139 -13.87 -8.27 -7.24
CA SER A 139 -12.64 -8.08 -6.48
C SER A 139 -12.04 -9.43 -6.07
N ILE A 140 -10.72 -9.51 -6.01
CA ILE A 140 -9.99 -10.70 -5.56
C ILE A 140 -9.59 -10.51 -4.10
N THR A 141 -9.93 -11.49 -3.24
CA THR A 141 -9.60 -11.41 -1.80
C THR A 141 -9.35 -12.80 -1.20
N GLY A 142 -9.12 -12.88 0.11
CA GLY A 142 -8.73 -14.13 0.78
C GLY A 142 -7.24 -14.36 0.65
N SER A 143 -6.81 -15.47 0.04
CA SER A 143 -5.41 -15.90 0.01
C SER A 143 -4.79 -15.95 1.42
N ILE A 144 -5.53 -16.58 2.34
CA ILE A 144 -5.10 -16.76 3.74
C ILE A 144 -4.11 -17.91 3.74
N GLY A 145 -2.82 -17.56 3.68
CA GLY A 145 -1.73 -18.52 3.57
C GLY A 145 -0.37 -17.84 3.63
N VAL A 146 0.67 -18.64 3.80
CA VAL A 146 2.07 -18.20 3.87
C VAL A 146 2.90 -18.99 2.88
N ILE A 147 3.72 -18.29 2.10
CA ILE A 147 4.67 -18.91 1.18
C ILE A 147 6.08 -18.39 1.46
N MET A 148 7.06 -19.26 1.27
CA MET A 148 8.49 -18.93 1.22
C MET A 148 9.03 -19.45 -0.10
N MET A 149 9.46 -18.55 -1.00
CA MET A 149 10.09 -18.91 -2.28
C MET A 149 11.60 -18.84 -2.13
N LEU A 150 12.25 -19.98 -2.26
CA LEU A 150 13.69 -20.14 -2.12
C LEU A 150 14.24 -20.72 -3.42
N PRO A 151 14.70 -19.88 -4.38
CA PRO A 151 15.29 -20.37 -5.63
C PRO A 151 16.53 -21.20 -5.35
N ASP A 152 16.60 -22.38 -5.94
CA ASP A 152 17.78 -23.25 -5.92
C ASP A 152 18.57 -23.06 -7.23
N ILE A 153 19.73 -22.43 -7.10
CA ILE A 153 20.62 -22.11 -8.25
C ILE A 153 21.93 -22.89 -8.23
N HIS A 154 22.12 -23.87 -7.30
CA HIS A 154 23.39 -24.57 -7.13
C HIS A 154 23.88 -25.21 -8.44
N LYS A 155 22.99 -25.90 -9.21
CA LYS A 155 23.34 -26.50 -10.48
C LYS A 155 23.75 -25.51 -11.58
N VAL A 156 23.22 -24.29 -11.51
CA VAL A 156 23.60 -23.20 -12.41
C VAL A 156 25.01 -22.74 -12.11
N ILE A 157 25.30 -22.53 -10.82
CA ILE A 157 26.62 -22.12 -10.31
C ILE A 157 27.68 -23.14 -10.69
N GLU A 158 27.42 -24.45 -10.52
CA GLU A 158 28.32 -25.52 -10.93
C GLU A 158 28.61 -25.49 -12.44
N LYS A 159 27.58 -25.31 -13.28
CA LYS A 159 27.72 -25.28 -14.73
C LYS A 159 28.59 -24.12 -15.24
N ILE A 160 28.59 -22.99 -14.56
CA ILE A 160 29.41 -21.82 -14.92
C ILE A 160 30.81 -21.83 -14.26
N GLY A 161 31.15 -22.91 -13.52
CA GLY A 161 32.47 -23.11 -12.94
C GLY A 161 32.75 -22.23 -11.72
N VAL A 162 31.71 -21.70 -11.06
CA VAL A 162 31.85 -20.89 -9.82
C VAL A 162 31.85 -21.81 -8.61
N ASN A 163 32.86 -21.67 -7.73
CA ASN A 163 32.91 -22.36 -6.46
C ASN A 163 32.46 -21.44 -5.32
N VAL A 164 31.42 -21.83 -4.57
CA VAL A 164 30.93 -21.09 -3.41
C VAL A 164 31.43 -21.77 -2.15
N ASN A 165 32.28 -21.08 -1.37
CA ASN A 165 32.77 -21.56 -0.09
C ASN A 165 32.01 -20.86 1.05
N ILE A 166 31.24 -21.61 1.84
CA ILE A 166 30.48 -21.07 2.97
C ILE A 166 31.24 -21.36 4.26
N VAL A 167 31.68 -20.30 4.95
CA VAL A 167 32.19 -20.37 6.31
C VAL A 167 31.10 -19.84 7.25
N LYS A 168 30.60 -20.68 8.14
CA LYS A 168 29.46 -20.32 9.01
C LYS A 168 29.68 -20.77 10.45
N ALA A 169 29.16 -19.98 11.36
CA ALA A 169 28.92 -20.35 12.75
C ALA A 169 27.40 -20.51 12.96
N GLY A 170 26.98 -21.70 13.36
CA GLY A 170 25.57 -22.12 13.42
C GLY A 170 25.16 -22.98 12.22
N ALA A 171 24.68 -24.20 12.51
CA ALA A 171 24.42 -25.24 11.51
C ALA A 171 23.48 -24.80 10.38
N PHE A 172 22.45 -23.99 10.71
CA PHE A 172 21.40 -23.54 9.79
C PHE A 172 21.56 -22.08 9.34
N LYS A 173 22.74 -21.45 9.50
CA LYS A 173 22.89 -20.03 9.16
C LYS A 173 22.76 -19.74 7.66
N ASP A 174 22.98 -20.73 6.82
CA ASP A 174 22.89 -20.68 5.37
C ASP A 174 21.60 -21.32 4.81
N ILE A 175 20.63 -21.58 5.69
CA ILE A 175 19.32 -22.12 5.30
C ILE A 175 18.66 -21.24 4.23
N GLY A 176 18.22 -21.86 3.13
CA GLY A 176 17.55 -21.13 2.04
C GLY A 176 18.47 -20.26 1.20
N SER A 177 19.80 -20.36 1.30
CA SER A 177 20.73 -19.56 0.50
C SER A 177 20.65 -19.78 -1.00
N GLY A 178 20.11 -20.93 -1.45
CA GLY A 178 19.97 -21.31 -2.86
C GLY A 178 21.25 -21.76 -3.54
N VAL A 179 22.41 -21.64 -2.89
CA VAL A 179 23.71 -22.07 -3.46
C VAL A 179 24.04 -23.52 -3.12
N LYS A 180 23.20 -24.18 -2.37
CA LYS A 180 23.21 -25.62 -2.07
C LYS A 180 21.78 -26.16 -2.06
N PRO A 181 21.60 -27.49 -2.26
CA PRO A 181 20.30 -28.12 -2.08
C PRO A 181 19.76 -27.93 -0.68
N LEU A 182 18.45 -27.76 -0.56
CA LEU A 182 17.76 -27.73 0.73
C LEU A 182 17.60 -29.16 1.26
N ASP A 183 18.17 -29.47 2.42
CA ASP A 183 18.00 -30.77 3.06
C ASP A 183 16.67 -30.90 3.82
N ASP A 184 16.31 -32.11 4.25
CA ASP A 184 15.05 -32.39 4.93
C ASP A 184 14.94 -31.68 6.29
N LYS A 185 16.04 -31.50 7.03
CA LYS A 185 16.04 -30.80 8.32
C LYS A 185 15.79 -29.31 8.11
N GLU A 186 16.43 -28.73 7.13
CA GLU A 186 16.23 -27.33 6.74
C GLU A 186 14.80 -27.10 6.24
N ARG A 187 14.28 -28.01 5.41
CA ARG A 187 12.89 -27.97 4.94
C ARG A 187 11.90 -28.02 6.10
N ASN A 188 12.10 -28.90 7.07
CA ASN A 188 11.23 -29.02 8.24
C ASN A 188 11.24 -27.77 9.11
N ILE A 189 12.40 -27.12 9.28
CA ILE A 189 12.52 -25.83 10.00
C ILE A 189 11.72 -24.74 9.29
N LEU A 190 11.87 -24.60 7.97
CA LEU A 190 11.17 -23.60 7.18
C LEU A 190 9.66 -23.87 7.13
N GLN A 191 9.26 -25.15 7.01
CA GLN A 191 7.85 -25.52 7.05
C GLN A 191 7.23 -25.23 8.43
N GLY A 192 7.95 -25.53 9.51
CA GLY A 192 7.50 -25.19 10.87
C GLY A 192 7.27 -23.68 11.03
N PHE A 193 8.20 -22.86 10.57
CA PHE A 193 8.06 -21.41 10.57
C PHE A 193 6.84 -20.96 9.75
N ALA A 194 6.69 -21.46 8.52
CA ALA A 194 5.56 -21.09 7.67
C ALA A 194 4.20 -21.48 8.31
N THR A 195 4.14 -22.65 8.94
CA THR A 195 2.94 -23.14 9.65
C THR A 195 2.62 -22.27 10.85
N GLU A 196 3.61 -21.91 11.66
CA GLU A 196 3.41 -21.01 12.82
C GLU A 196 2.84 -19.66 12.40
N VAL A 197 3.44 -19.04 11.37
CA VAL A 197 2.98 -17.74 10.85
C VAL A 197 1.58 -17.85 10.23
N HIS A 198 1.28 -18.97 9.59
CA HIS A 198 -0.06 -19.23 9.05
C HIS A 198 -1.12 -19.34 10.15
N GLU A 199 -0.83 -20.07 11.24
CA GLU A 199 -1.73 -20.16 12.40
C GLU A 199 -1.96 -18.79 13.06
N GLN A 200 -0.94 -17.93 13.14
CA GLN A 200 -1.11 -16.54 13.59
C GLN A 200 -2.07 -15.78 12.67
N PHE A 201 -1.93 -15.91 11.35
CA PHE A 201 -2.82 -15.29 10.39
C PHE A 201 -4.27 -15.75 10.58
N ILE A 202 -4.50 -17.07 10.65
CA ILE A 202 -5.84 -17.65 10.89
C ILE A 202 -6.43 -17.12 12.19
N SER A 203 -5.69 -17.15 13.28
CA SER A 203 -6.13 -16.68 14.59
C SER A 203 -6.54 -15.20 14.58
N ASP A 204 -5.77 -14.35 13.96
CA ASP A 204 -6.08 -12.93 13.85
C ASP A 204 -7.30 -12.67 12.93
N VAL A 205 -7.48 -13.45 11.87
CA VAL A 205 -8.71 -13.38 11.04
C VAL A 205 -9.93 -13.83 11.82
N ILE A 206 -9.85 -14.93 12.60
CA ILE A 206 -10.94 -15.37 13.49
C ILE A 206 -11.34 -14.24 14.44
N GLN A 207 -10.35 -13.59 15.06
CA GLN A 207 -10.60 -12.46 15.96
C GLN A 207 -11.26 -11.28 15.25
N GLY A 208 -10.71 -10.87 14.09
CA GLY A 208 -11.21 -9.75 13.32
C GLY A 208 -12.59 -9.99 12.70
N ARG A 209 -12.90 -11.23 12.37
CA ARG A 209 -14.16 -11.66 11.74
C ARG A 209 -15.10 -12.37 12.71
N LYS A 210 -14.93 -12.19 14.03
CA LYS A 210 -15.77 -12.81 15.06
C LYS A 210 -17.26 -12.52 14.83
N GLY A 211 -18.06 -13.59 14.83
CA GLY A 211 -19.50 -13.53 14.57
C GLY A 211 -19.89 -13.33 13.08
N LYS A 212 -18.92 -13.36 12.17
CA LYS A 212 -19.11 -13.26 10.71
C LYS A 212 -18.86 -14.59 9.99
N ILE A 213 -17.90 -15.36 10.50
CA ILE A 213 -17.54 -16.68 10.00
C ILE A 213 -17.19 -17.58 11.20
N GLU A 214 -17.63 -18.83 11.16
CA GLU A 214 -17.28 -19.84 12.16
C GLU A 214 -15.82 -20.29 11.97
N GLU A 215 -15.12 -20.59 13.08
CA GLU A 215 -13.71 -20.96 13.07
C GLU A 215 -13.42 -22.16 12.17
N ASP A 216 -14.17 -23.25 12.31
CA ASP A 216 -13.98 -24.46 11.50
C ASP A 216 -14.14 -24.18 9.99
N LYS A 217 -15.13 -23.35 9.66
CA LYS A 217 -15.33 -22.92 8.27
C LYS A 217 -14.15 -22.09 7.76
N LEU A 218 -13.65 -21.15 8.57
CA LEU A 218 -12.49 -20.35 8.19
C LEU A 218 -11.27 -21.25 7.98
N ARG A 219 -10.98 -22.16 8.92
CA ARG A 219 -9.86 -23.12 8.80
C ARG A 219 -9.94 -23.97 7.54
N SER A 220 -11.14 -24.40 7.15
CA SER A 220 -11.35 -25.22 5.95
C SER A 220 -11.09 -24.50 4.63
N ILE A 221 -11.08 -23.17 4.63
CA ILE A 221 -10.86 -22.34 3.44
C ILE A 221 -9.57 -21.51 3.49
N ALA A 222 -8.84 -21.55 4.62
CA ALA A 222 -7.59 -20.82 4.83
C ALA A 222 -6.39 -21.62 4.31
N ASP A 223 -6.46 -22.11 3.09
CA ASP A 223 -5.42 -22.93 2.43
C ASP A 223 -4.63 -22.16 1.37
N GLY A 224 -4.72 -20.84 1.40
CA GLY A 224 -4.05 -19.96 0.46
C GLY A 224 -4.85 -19.63 -0.81
N ARG A 225 -6.04 -20.25 -1.00
CA ARG A 225 -6.88 -19.92 -2.17
C ARG A 225 -7.46 -18.52 -2.08
N PHE A 226 -7.67 -17.90 -3.23
CA PHE A 226 -8.36 -16.61 -3.34
C PHE A 226 -9.82 -16.80 -3.74
N PHE A 227 -10.63 -15.77 -3.47
CA PHE A 227 -12.05 -15.74 -3.74
C PHE A 227 -12.44 -14.49 -4.51
N THR A 228 -13.53 -14.57 -5.27
CA THR A 228 -14.21 -13.36 -5.75
C THR A 228 -14.85 -12.63 -4.57
N GLY A 229 -15.09 -11.34 -4.71
CA GLY A 229 -15.78 -10.57 -3.68
C GLY A 229 -17.16 -11.16 -3.34
N GLN A 230 -17.90 -11.70 -4.35
CA GLN A 230 -19.19 -12.35 -4.10
C GLN A 230 -19.02 -13.59 -3.22
N THR A 231 -18.13 -14.50 -3.59
CA THR A 231 -17.87 -15.71 -2.79
C THR A 231 -17.36 -15.35 -1.39
N ALA A 232 -16.48 -14.36 -1.27
CA ALA A 232 -15.96 -13.89 0.02
C ALA A 232 -17.07 -13.35 0.94
N LYS A 233 -18.07 -12.65 0.36
CA LYS A 233 -19.26 -12.21 1.11
C LYS A 233 -20.08 -13.42 1.59
N ASP A 234 -20.35 -14.37 0.72
CA ASP A 234 -21.14 -15.55 1.05
C ASP A 234 -20.47 -16.43 2.11
N LEU A 235 -19.14 -16.39 2.17
CA LEU A 235 -18.33 -17.06 3.19
C LEU A 235 -18.20 -16.27 4.51
N GLY A 236 -18.59 -15.00 4.56
CA GLY A 236 -18.41 -14.14 5.73
C GLY A 236 -17.05 -13.45 5.82
N LEU A 237 -16.20 -13.59 4.81
CA LEU A 237 -14.91 -12.91 4.74
C LEU A 237 -15.05 -11.40 4.41
N VAL A 238 -16.15 -11.00 3.77
CA VAL A 238 -16.51 -9.63 3.40
C VAL A 238 -17.90 -9.32 3.91
N ASP A 239 -18.18 -8.08 4.31
CA ASP A 239 -19.47 -7.68 4.88
C ASP A 239 -20.50 -7.30 3.81
N SER A 240 -20.08 -6.59 2.76
CA SER A 240 -21.00 -6.11 1.73
C SER A 240 -20.34 -5.97 0.37
N ILE A 241 -21.16 -6.16 -0.66
CA ILE A 241 -20.81 -5.82 -2.04
C ILE A 241 -21.15 -4.35 -2.26
N GLY A 242 -20.21 -3.60 -2.81
CA GLY A 242 -20.36 -2.17 -3.11
C GLY A 242 -19.07 -1.60 -3.70
N ASN A 243 -19.16 -0.35 -4.11
CA ASN A 243 -18.03 0.42 -4.61
C ASN A 243 -17.38 1.28 -3.50
N PHE A 244 -16.43 2.13 -3.89
CA PHE A 244 -15.74 3.02 -2.96
C PHE A 244 -16.70 3.98 -2.22
N TYR A 245 -17.69 4.54 -2.90
CA TYR A 245 -18.66 5.45 -2.29
C TYR A 245 -19.62 4.73 -1.35
N ASP A 246 -19.90 3.45 -1.58
CA ASP A 246 -20.67 2.64 -0.63
C ASP A 246 -19.86 2.40 0.65
N ALA A 247 -18.56 2.17 0.55
CA ALA A 247 -17.68 2.08 1.71
C ALA A 247 -17.61 3.40 2.50
N ILE A 248 -17.60 4.55 1.80
CA ILE A 248 -17.69 5.88 2.42
C ILE A 248 -19.00 6.03 3.18
N LYS A 249 -20.14 5.64 2.59
CA LYS A 249 -21.45 5.69 3.28
C LYS A 249 -21.46 4.80 4.54
N VAL A 250 -20.88 3.60 4.46
CA VAL A 250 -20.73 2.72 5.63
C VAL A 250 -19.90 3.39 6.72
N ALA A 251 -18.76 3.98 6.35
CA ALA A 251 -17.89 4.70 7.28
C ALA A 251 -18.57 5.94 7.89
N ALA A 252 -19.33 6.71 7.08
CA ALA A 252 -20.10 7.86 7.52
C ALA A 252 -21.15 7.45 8.56
N ASN A 253 -21.90 6.39 8.29
CA ASN A 253 -22.92 5.89 9.21
C ASN A 253 -22.31 5.45 10.55
N LEU A 254 -21.20 4.69 10.51
CA LEU A 254 -20.47 4.27 11.70
C LEU A 254 -19.86 5.44 12.47
N GLY A 255 -19.39 6.47 11.76
CA GLY A 255 -18.82 7.69 12.32
C GLY A 255 -19.87 8.72 12.83
N GLY A 256 -21.17 8.44 12.65
CA GLY A 256 -22.26 9.33 13.05
C GLY A 256 -22.31 10.63 12.23
N ILE A 257 -21.82 10.62 10.98
CA ILE A 257 -21.87 11.76 10.07
C ILE A 257 -23.28 11.91 9.50
N LYS A 258 -23.86 13.08 9.62
CA LYS A 258 -25.16 13.44 9.02
C LYS A 258 -24.90 14.18 7.70
N GLY A 259 -25.51 13.73 6.61
CA GLY A 259 -25.31 14.29 5.27
C GLY A 259 -24.12 13.70 4.51
N GLU A 260 -23.67 14.40 3.47
CA GLU A 260 -22.50 13.95 2.68
C GLU A 260 -21.18 14.25 3.41
N PRO A 261 -20.32 13.24 3.62
CA PRO A 261 -19.03 13.45 4.26
C PRO A 261 -18.04 14.10 3.29
N GLU A 262 -17.20 14.98 3.81
CA GLU A 262 -16.00 15.42 3.13
C GLU A 262 -14.94 14.31 3.19
N ILE A 263 -14.15 14.18 2.11
CA ILE A 263 -13.07 13.19 2.01
C ILE A 263 -11.73 13.89 2.21
N GLU A 264 -10.89 13.33 3.06
CA GLU A 264 -9.52 13.82 3.25
C GLU A 264 -8.50 12.70 3.00
N TYR A 265 -7.55 12.96 2.10
CA TYR A 265 -6.39 12.09 1.85
C TYR A 265 -5.17 12.55 2.66
N PRO A 266 -4.22 11.65 2.96
CA PRO A 266 -2.94 12.04 3.52
C PRO A 266 -2.22 13.00 2.56
N LYS A 267 -1.63 14.07 3.11
CA LYS A 267 -0.77 14.94 2.29
C LYS A 267 0.43 14.11 1.80
N LYS A 268 0.59 13.97 0.49
CA LYS A 268 1.81 13.39 -0.10
C LYS A 268 2.98 14.30 0.31
N LYS A 269 3.97 13.74 0.99
CA LYS A 269 5.26 14.44 1.12
C LYS A 269 5.94 14.37 -0.24
N TRP A 270 6.05 15.49 -0.89
CA TRP A 270 6.96 15.65 -2.03
C TRP A 270 8.38 15.72 -1.46
N ASN A 271 9.06 14.58 -1.37
CA ASN A 271 10.34 14.51 -0.69
C ASN A 271 11.52 15.01 -1.51
N SER A 272 11.33 15.41 -2.77
CA SER A 272 12.41 16.00 -3.57
C SER A 272 11.86 16.62 -4.86
N TYR A 273 12.45 17.72 -5.29
CA TYR A 273 12.30 18.26 -6.65
C TYR A 273 12.58 17.21 -7.73
N LEU A 274 13.41 16.24 -7.41
CA LEU A 274 13.74 15.11 -8.28
C LEU A 274 12.53 14.20 -8.49
N ASP A 275 11.75 13.89 -7.45
CA ASP A 275 10.53 13.06 -7.54
C ASP A 275 9.45 13.80 -8.34
N LEU A 276 9.35 15.13 -8.21
CA LEU A 276 8.49 15.98 -9.04
C LEU A 276 8.86 15.87 -10.52
N LEU A 277 10.15 15.98 -10.83
CA LEU A 277 10.66 15.90 -12.19
C LEU A 277 10.52 14.50 -12.77
N LEU A 278 10.78 13.46 -11.99
CA LEU A 278 10.64 12.06 -12.40
C LEU A 278 9.17 11.68 -12.62
N ASP A 279 8.25 12.11 -11.76
CA ASP A 279 6.81 11.87 -11.93
C ASP A 279 6.24 12.63 -13.16
N SER A 280 6.68 13.86 -13.40
CA SER A 280 6.27 14.64 -14.57
C SER A 280 6.84 14.09 -15.88
N THR A 281 8.09 13.60 -15.88
CA THR A 281 8.71 12.97 -17.05
C THR A 281 8.14 11.59 -17.35
N SER A 282 7.89 10.76 -16.32
CA SER A 282 7.29 9.44 -16.50
C SER A 282 5.86 9.52 -17.06
N LYS A 283 5.03 10.43 -16.56
CA LYS A 283 3.68 10.69 -17.09
C LYS A 283 3.69 11.23 -18.52
N SER A 284 4.66 12.05 -18.85
CA SER A 284 4.82 12.59 -20.23
C SER A 284 5.29 11.50 -21.20
N VAL A 285 6.18 10.61 -20.77
CA VAL A 285 6.65 9.47 -21.58
C VAL A 285 5.52 8.46 -21.80
N VAL A 286 4.76 8.11 -20.74
CA VAL A 286 3.60 7.22 -20.87
C VAL A 286 2.55 7.79 -21.81
N LYS A 287 2.17 9.06 -21.66
CA LYS A 287 1.25 9.73 -22.60
C LYS A 287 1.81 9.77 -24.03
N GLY A 288 3.11 9.99 -24.20
CA GLY A 288 3.76 9.99 -25.52
C GLY A 288 3.71 8.60 -26.18
N LEU A 289 3.88 7.54 -25.41
CA LEU A 289 3.77 6.15 -25.90
C LEU A 289 2.32 5.77 -26.22
N GLU A 290 1.36 6.20 -25.44
CA GLU A 290 -0.07 6.01 -25.75
C GLU A 290 -0.47 6.74 -27.04
N TYR A 291 0.00 7.97 -27.24
CA TYR A 291 -0.24 8.74 -28.48
C TYR A 291 0.42 8.09 -29.71
N ALA A 292 1.64 7.58 -29.57
CA ALA A 292 2.34 6.86 -30.63
C ALA A 292 1.67 5.51 -30.97
N GLY A 293 1.11 4.82 -29.96
CA GLY A 293 0.33 3.58 -30.14
C GLY A 293 -0.97 3.81 -30.91
N THR A 294 -1.71 4.87 -30.59
CA THR A 294 -2.97 5.23 -31.27
C THR A 294 -2.75 5.77 -32.68
N ALA A 295 -1.63 6.46 -32.94
CA ALA A 295 -1.27 6.94 -34.27
C ALA A 295 -0.96 5.79 -35.26
N ARG A 296 -0.41 4.66 -34.78
CA ARG A 296 -0.17 3.46 -35.63
C ARG A 296 -1.43 2.68 -36.00
N SER A 297 -2.48 2.75 -35.18
CA SER A 297 -3.74 2.03 -35.46
C SER A 297 -4.61 2.71 -36.53
N ASN A 298 -4.32 3.99 -36.87
CA ASN A 298 -5.08 4.77 -37.84
C ASN A 298 -4.38 4.94 -39.21
N ALA A 299 -3.28 4.22 -39.47
CA ALA A 299 -2.64 4.21 -40.78
C ALA A 299 -3.48 3.37 -41.77
N PRO A 300 -3.90 3.92 -42.93
CA PRO A 300 -4.65 3.15 -43.92
C PRO A 300 -3.76 2.04 -44.51
N ILE A 301 -4.29 0.83 -44.55
CA ILE A 301 -3.63 -0.32 -45.18
C ILE A 301 -3.52 -0.03 -46.68
N PRO A 302 -2.31 -0.02 -47.28
CA PRO A 302 -2.18 0.14 -48.73
C PRO A 302 -2.82 -1.07 -49.44
N ARG A 303 -3.65 -0.77 -50.43
CA ARG A 303 -4.27 -1.77 -51.32
C ARG A 303 -3.28 -2.33 -52.29
#